data_9511b9f72b01800b4ec1c27ee904fe69
#
_entry.id   9511b9f72b01800b4ec1c27ee904fe69
#
_cell.length_a   1.000
_cell.length_b   1.000
_cell.length_c   1.000
_cell.angle_alpha   90.00
_cell.angle_beta   90.00
_cell.angle_gamma   90.00
#
_symmetry.space_group_name_H-M   'P 1'
#
loop_
_entity.id
_entity.type
_entity.pdbx_description
1 polymer ?
#
loop_
_entity_poly.entity_id
_entity_poly.type
_entity_poly.pdbx_seq_one_letter_code
_entity_poly.pdbx_strand_id
1 'polypeptide(L)'
;MLAPSVPESRYRRAVFWREQSVQVGRDKLAGRLYAPAAVPDEAGLVVHLHGGTFDSGTLASGEAVATTLAEAGAIVISLPYPLAPANPFPQALEATYAALEKIARDKARWVGKSAPLYVAGEEAGGNLAAALAMMARDRHGPPLAGQILFSPMLDACLGTYSFRNAEAGPVGCRWADGWHAYLGSPEKAAHPYATPVNAARLSGLAPALIVTAEDDLLRDESINYAGRLKAAGVDTTIRVVGGPSRWPEAFAEIPRDGSCLCSACDHISAFFTATAPS
;
A
#
# COMPACT_ATOMS: atom_id res chain seq x y z
N MET A 1 19.75 3.22 -35.53
CA MET A 1 19.52 4.22 -34.46
C MET A 1 19.44 3.43 -33.16
N LEU A 2 20.43 3.56 -32.29
CA LEU A 2 20.43 2.97 -30.95
C LEU A 2 19.40 3.71 -30.12
N ALA A 3 18.50 2.97 -29.45
CA ALA A 3 17.57 3.53 -28.47
C ALA A 3 18.39 4.24 -27.38
N PRO A 4 17.91 5.39 -26.86
CA PRO A 4 18.60 6.06 -25.77
C PRO A 4 18.65 5.13 -24.55
N SER A 5 19.87 4.92 -24.03
CA SER A 5 20.08 4.21 -22.78
C SER A 5 19.28 4.88 -21.68
N VAL A 6 18.38 4.12 -21.05
CA VAL A 6 17.71 4.56 -19.82
C VAL A 6 18.80 4.90 -18.81
N PRO A 7 18.82 6.11 -18.23
CA PRO A 7 19.83 6.46 -17.24
C PRO A 7 19.69 5.48 -16.06
N GLU A 8 20.81 4.90 -15.64
CA GLU A 8 20.88 4.13 -14.40
C GLU A 8 20.20 4.92 -13.27
N SER A 9 19.22 4.32 -12.62
CA SER A 9 18.46 4.96 -11.55
C SER A 9 19.41 5.56 -10.51
N ARG A 10 19.41 6.88 -10.38
CA ARG A 10 20.26 7.64 -9.44
C ARG A 10 19.89 7.41 -7.96
N TYR A 11 18.93 6.55 -7.65
CA TYR A 11 18.25 6.53 -6.35
C TYR A 11 18.24 5.17 -5.62
N ARG A 12 18.97 4.15 -6.08
CA ARG A 12 19.06 2.90 -5.32
C ARG A 12 19.94 3.09 -4.09
N ARG A 13 19.29 3.38 -2.97
CA ARG A 13 19.93 3.39 -1.65
C ARG A 13 20.03 1.96 -1.15
N ALA A 14 21.16 1.59 -0.57
CA ALA A 14 21.23 0.33 0.18
C ALA A 14 20.23 0.39 1.34
N VAL A 15 19.44 -0.66 1.51
CA VAL A 15 18.40 -0.75 2.54
C VAL A 15 18.75 -1.87 3.50
N PHE A 16 18.59 -1.59 4.78
CA PHE A 16 18.70 -2.58 5.85
C PHE A 16 17.36 -2.73 6.55
N TRP A 17 17.06 -3.92 7.04
CA TRP A 17 15.90 -4.11 7.89
C TRP A 17 16.26 -4.81 9.20
N ARG A 18 15.43 -4.60 10.20
CA ARG A 18 15.49 -5.26 11.49
C ARG A 18 14.10 -5.52 12.03
N GLU A 19 13.98 -6.44 12.96
CA GLU A 19 12.73 -6.62 13.69
C GLU A 19 12.35 -5.35 14.46
N GLN A 20 11.08 -5.00 14.40
CA GLN A 20 10.50 -3.86 15.08
C GLN A 20 9.16 -4.23 15.69
N SER A 21 9.07 -4.15 17.00
CA SER A 21 7.78 -4.35 17.67
C SER A 21 7.07 -3.03 17.93
N VAL A 22 5.76 -3.04 17.73
CA VAL A 22 4.85 -1.95 18.06
C VAL A 22 3.89 -2.43 19.14
N GLN A 23 3.88 -1.76 20.29
CA GLN A 23 2.97 -2.09 21.38
C GLN A 23 1.62 -1.40 21.16
N VAL A 24 0.56 -2.17 21.00
CA VAL A 24 -0.81 -1.68 20.79
C VAL A 24 -1.68 -2.20 21.94
N GLY A 25 -1.98 -1.36 22.89
CA GLY A 25 -2.65 -1.80 24.10
C GLY A 25 -1.86 -2.88 24.84
N ARG A 26 -2.45 -4.07 25.01
CA ARG A 26 -1.78 -5.25 25.59
C ARG A 26 -1.05 -6.10 24.57
N ASP A 27 -1.33 -5.92 23.27
CA ASP A 27 -0.79 -6.71 22.19
C ASP A 27 0.52 -6.13 21.68
N LYS A 28 1.43 -7.00 21.23
CA LYS A 28 2.70 -6.64 20.65
C LYS A 28 2.72 -7.14 19.20
N LEU A 29 2.65 -6.20 18.25
CA LEU A 29 2.79 -6.52 16.84
C LEU A 29 4.28 -6.62 16.48
N ALA A 30 4.72 -7.80 16.04
CA ALA A 30 6.07 -8.04 15.60
C ALA A 30 6.19 -7.72 14.10
N GLY A 31 6.60 -6.51 13.78
CA GLY A 31 6.83 -6.01 12.42
C GLY A 31 8.30 -5.94 12.06
N ARG A 32 8.59 -5.32 10.92
CA ARG A 32 9.94 -5.03 10.42
C ARG A 32 10.10 -3.54 10.17
N LEU A 33 11.25 -2.99 10.52
CA LEU A 33 11.65 -1.63 10.16
C LEU A 33 12.67 -1.70 9.05
N TYR A 34 12.39 -1.02 7.93
CA TYR A 34 13.31 -0.85 6.81
C TYR A 34 13.81 0.59 6.80
N ALA A 35 15.09 0.76 6.55
CA ALA A 35 15.72 2.08 6.47
C ALA A 35 16.80 2.11 5.40
N PRO A 36 16.95 3.20 4.65
CA PRO A 36 18.10 3.38 3.78
C PRO A 36 19.38 3.56 4.62
N ALA A 37 20.53 3.14 4.08
CA ALA A 37 21.83 3.27 4.75
C ALA A 37 22.16 4.71 5.13
N ALA A 38 21.75 5.67 4.30
CA ALA A 38 21.80 7.10 4.59
C ALA A 38 20.37 7.62 4.62
N VAL A 39 19.84 7.84 5.81
CA VAL A 39 18.49 8.38 6.02
C VAL A 39 18.51 9.86 5.68
N PRO A 40 17.65 10.34 4.75
CA PRO A 40 17.52 11.78 4.49
C PRO A 40 17.01 12.53 5.72
N ASP A 41 17.44 13.78 5.90
CA ASP A 41 16.98 14.63 7.01
C ASP A 41 15.47 14.82 7.02
N GLU A 42 14.85 14.83 5.84
CA GLU A 42 13.40 14.99 5.64
C GLU A 42 12.67 13.66 5.43
N ALA A 43 13.28 12.54 5.84
CA ALA A 43 12.67 11.24 5.65
C ALA A 43 11.28 11.15 6.29
N GLY A 44 10.29 10.75 5.51
CA GLY A 44 8.96 10.42 6.02
C GLY A 44 8.92 9.06 6.70
N LEU A 45 7.90 8.84 7.51
CA LEU A 45 7.58 7.55 8.11
C LEU A 45 6.43 6.91 7.35
N VAL A 46 6.63 5.70 6.87
CA VAL A 46 5.60 4.90 6.18
C VAL A 46 5.16 3.74 7.05
N VAL A 47 3.87 3.62 7.30
CA VAL A 47 3.27 2.40 7.84
C VAL A 47 2.83 1.55 6.66
N HIS A 48 3.48 0.40 6.49
CA HIS A 48 3.31 -0.51 5.36
C HIS A 48 2.56 -1.77 5.78
N LEU A 49 1.62 -2.20 4.94
CA LEU A 49 0.81 -3.41 5.10
C LEU A 49 1.04 -4.32 3.89
N HIS A 50 1.48 -5.55 4.16
CA HIS A 50 1.83 -6.52 3.13
C HIS A 50 0.65 -6.96 2.28
N GLY A 51 0.94 -7.47 1.09
CA GLY A 51 -0.03 -8.04 0.17
C GLY A 51 -0.54 -9.41 0.57
N GLY A 52 -1.28 -9.99 -0.34
CA GLY A 52 -2.02 -11.23 -0.24
C GLY A 52 -3.51 -11.02 -0.51
N THR A 53 -4.33 -12.00 -0.16
CA THR A 53 -5.77 -12.01 -0.42
C THR A 53 -6.60 -11.89 0.86
N PHE A 54 -6.13 -11.12 1.87
CA PHE A 54 -6.67 -10.97 3.23
C PHE A 54 -6.56 -12.21 4.12
N ASP A 55 -6.56 -13.41 3.57
CA ASP A 55 -6.41 -14.70 4.23
C ASP A 55 -4.99 -15.26 4.16
N SER A 56 -4.12 -14.56 3.47
CA SER A 56 -2.73 -14.92 3.20
C SER A 56 -1.81 -13.71 3.20
N GLY A 57 -0.51 -13.97 3.09
CA GLY A 57 0.52 -12.94 3.10
C GLY A 57 1.29 -12.89 4.40
N THR A 58 2.48 -12.35 4.34
CA THR A 58 3.43 -12.25 5.45
C THR A 58 4.30 -11.00 5.30
N LEU A 59 5.05 -10.65 6.36
CA LEU A 59 6.08 -9.61 6.26
C LEU A 59 7.17 -9.93 5.22
N ALA A 60 7.41 -11.21 4.93
CA ALA A 60 8.37 -11.61 3.92
C ALA A 60 7.83 -11.39 2.50
N SER A 61 6.54 -11.67 2.26
CA SER A 61 5.92 -11.38 0.96
C SER A 61 5.87 -9.88 0.65
N GLY A 62 5.73 -9.02 1.67
CA GLY A 62 5.75 -7.56 1.51
C GLY A 62 7.16 -6.93 1.48
N GLU A 63 8.24 -7.72 1.55
CA GLU A 63 9.61 -7.20 1.65
C GLU A 63 10.02 -6.36 0.43
N ALA A 64 9.61 -6.76 -0.76
CA ALA A 64 9.97 -6.06 -2.00
C ALA A 64 9.39 -4.62 -2.01
N VAL A 65 8.11 -4.45 -1.66
CA VAL A 65 7.46 -3.14 -1.60
C VAL A 65 8.04 -2.30 -0.45
N ALA A 66 8.19 -2.88 0.74
CA ALA A 66 8.77 -2.18 1.88
C ALA A 66 10.21 -1.70 1.59
N THR A 67 11.01 -2.52 0.90
CA THR A 67 12.37 -2.17 0.47
C THR A 67 12.34 -1.02 -0.55
N THR A 68 11.45 -1.08 -1.55
CA THR A 68 11.31 -0.03 -2.57
C THR A 68 10.90 1.32 -1.95
N LEU A 69 9.99 1.32 -0.97
CA LEU A 69 9.62 2.52 -0.23
C LEU A 69 10.82 3.10 0.54
N ALA A 70 11.66 2.25 1.13
CA ALA A 70 12.86 2.69 1.83
C ALA A 70 13.97 3.15 0.85
N GLU A 71 14.16 2.50 -0.30
CA GLU A 71 15.05 2.95 -1.37
C GLU A 71 14.68 4.35 -1.86
N ALA A 72 13.37 4.65 -1.90
CA ALA A 72 12.85 5.99 -2.23
C ALA A 72 13.13 7.05 -1.14
N GLY A 73 13.61 6.65 0.03
CA GLY A 73 14.09 7.56 1.08
C GLY A 73 13.27 7.60 2.36
N ALA A 74 12.28 6.74 2.53
CA ALA A 74 11.48 6.69 3.74
C ALA A 74 12.07 5.75 4.81
N ILE A 75 11.68 5.96 6.06
CA ILE A 75 11.70 4.93 7.10
C ILE A 75 10.37 4.18 7.02
N VAL A 76 10.41 2.86 6.92
CA VAL A 76 9.22 2.03 6.72
C VAL A 76 9.03 1.08 7.90
N ILE A 77 7.85 1.10 8.51
CA ILE A 77 7.43 0.10 9.49
C ILE A 77 6.40 -0.81 8.81
N SER A 78 6.83 -1.99 8.42
CA SER A 78 5.95 -3.03 7.87
C SER A 78 5.33 -3.83 9.01
N LEU A 79 4.00 -3.90 9.03
CA LEU A 79 3.23 -4.54 10.09
C LEU A 79 2.51 -5.80 9.60
N PRO A 80 2.47 -6.85 10.42
CA PRO A 80 1.51 -7.91 10.21
C PRO A 80 0.12 -7.43 10.62
N TYR A 81 -0.90 -8.03 10.06
CA TYR A 81 -2.29 -7.82 10.46
C TYR A 81 -3.02 -9.16 10.61
N PRO A 82 -4.09 -9.21 11.44
CA PRO A 82 -4.88 -10.41 11.62
C PRO A 82 -5.52 -10.87 10.30
N LEU A 83 -5.31 -12.13 9.92
CA LEU A 83 -5.81 -12.67 8.66
C LEU A 83 -7.21 -13.28 8.81
N ALA A 84 -8.00 -13.19 7.76
CA ALA A 84 -9.25 -13.90 7.59
C ALA A 84 -9.00 -15.40 7.32
N PRO A 85 -9.96 -16.29 7.48
CA PRO A 85 -11.30 -16.05 8.02
C PRO A 85 -11.37 -15.96 9.55
N ALA A 86 -10.27 -16.22 10.26
CA ALA A 86 -10.25 -16.15 11.73
C ALA A 86 -10.55 -14.73 12.24
N ASN A 87 -10.15 -13.71 11.46
CA ASN A 87 -10.32 -12.30 11.78
C ASN A 87 -10.95 -11.55 10.58
N PRO A 88 -12.27 -11.72 10.34
CA PRO A 88 -12.94 -11.04 9.23
C PRO A 88 -13.05 -9.54 9.49
N PHE A 89 -13.45 -8.78 8.46
CA PHE A 89 -13.72 -7.36 8.57
C PHE A 89 -14.68 -7.04 9.74
N PRO A 90 -14.37 -6.04 10.59
CA PRO A 90 -13.30 -5.03 10.44
C PRO A 90 -12.02 -5.30 11.26
N GLN A 91 -11.75 -6.51 11.74
CA GLN A 91 -10.73 -6.77 12.75
C GLN A 91 -9.31 -6.39 12.31
N ALA A 92 -8.90 -6.77 11.09
CA ALA A 92 -7.59 -6.39 10.56
C ALA A 92 -7.44 -4.86 10.47
N LEU A 93 -8.50 -4.18 10.03
CA LEU A 93 -8.51 -2.73 9.88
C LEU A 93 -8.42 -2.00 11.22
N GLU A 94 -9.18 -2.42 12.23
CA GLU A 94 -9.15 -1.82 13.57
C GLU A 94 -7.78 -2.04 14.25
N ALA A 95 -7.21 -3.24 14.10
CA ALA A 95 -5.88 -3.54 14.65
C ALA A 95 -4.78 -2.66 14.00
N THR A 96 -4.82 -2.52 12.68
CA THR A 96 -3.85 -1.68 11.94
C THR A 96 -4.06 -0.19 12.20
N TYR A 97 -5.31 0.26 12.40
CA TYR A 97 -5.59 1.64 12.78
C TYR A 97 -5.04 1.96 14.18
N ALA A 98 -5.25 1.09 15.16
CA ALA A 98 -4.68 1.27 16.49
C ALA A 98 -3.14 1.29 16.47
N ALA A 99 -2.52 0.48 15.58
CA ALA A 99 -1.08 0.52 15.36
C ALA A 99 -0.63 1.84 14.72
N LEU A 100 -1.36 2.34 13.71
CA LEU A 100 -1.11 3.64 13.07
C LEU A 100 -1.13 4.78 14.09
N GLU A 101 -2.16 4.83 14.96
CA GLU A 101 -2.23 5.84 16.02
C GLU A 101 -1.05 5.76 16.99
N LYS A 102 -0.65 4.54 17.36
CA LYS A 102 0.50 4.33 18.26
C LYS A 102 1.80 4.78 17.61
N ILE A 103 2.01 4.41 16.34
CA ILE A 103 3.19 4.82 15.57
C ILE A 103 3.23 6.35 15.42
N ALA A 104 2.11 6.98 15.13
CA ALA A 104 2.03 8.42 15.01
C ALA A 104 2.41 9.15 16.33
N ARG A 105 1.94 8.65 17.46
CA ARG A 105 2.31 9.17 18.79
C ARG A 105 3.80 9.01 19.10
N ASP A 106 4.36 7.86 18.71
CA ASP A 106 5.76 7.50 18.99
C ASP A 106 6.72 7.89 17.86
N LYS A 107 6.26 8.62 16.84
CA LYS A 107 6.98 8.90 15.60
C LYS A 107 8.42 9.39 15.82
N ALA A 108 8.64 10.19 16.85
CA ALA A 108 9.96 10.70 17.21
C ALA A 108 11.01 9.64 17.56
N ARG A 109 10.61 8.37 17.70
CA ARG A 109 11.55 7.25 17.92
C ARG A 109 12.26 6.81 16.65
N TRP A 110 11.73 7.14 15.48
CA TRP A 110 12.23 6.67 14.18
C TRP A 110 12.62 7.81 13.25
N VAL A 111 11.87 8.93 13.32
CA VAL A 111 12.04 10.12 12.48
C VAL A 111 11.81 11.38 13.31
N GLY A 112 12.00 12.56 12.73
CA GLY A 112 11.66 13.82 13.40
C GLY A 112 10.17 13.93 13.77
N LYS A 113 9.83 14.68 14.84
CA LYS A 113 8.42 14.89 15.23
C LYS A 113 7.57 15.50 14.12
N SER A 114 8.16 16.38 13.31
CA SER A 114 7.52 17.06 12.16
C SER A 114 7.50 16.20 10.89
N ALA A 115 8.23 15.09 10.85
CA ALA A 115 8.31 14.26 9.67
C ALA A 115 6.93 13.83 9.17
N PRO A 116 6.69 13.77 7.84
CA PRO A 116 5.42 13.35 7.28
C PRO A 116 5.15 11.87 7.56
N LEU A 117 3.87 11.54 7.77
CA LEU A 117 3.41 10.18 8.01
C LEU A 117 2.59 9.71 6.80
N TYR A 118 2.91 8.52 6.30
CA TYR A 118 2.25 7.88 5.17
C TYR A 118 1.70 6.51 5.56
N VAL A 119 0.70 6.06 4.83
CA VAL A 119 0.26 4.67 4.81
C VAL A 119 0.54 4.09 3.43
N ALA A 120 0.97 2.83 3.39
CA ALA A 120 1.23 2.14 2.12
C ALA A 120 0.84 0.67 2.21
N GLY A 121 0.57 0.07 1.07
CA GLY A 121 0.36 -1.37 0.98
C GLY A 121 0.08 -1.82 -0.44
N GLU A 122 0.24 -3.11 -0.65
CA GLU A 122 -0.08 -3.79 -1.89
C GLU A 122 -1.25 -4.75 -1.71
N GLU A 123 -2.04 -4.96 -2.75
CA GLU A 123 -3.16 -5.91 -2.81
C GLU A 123 -4.15 -5.73 -1.63
N ALA A 124 -4.31 -6.74 -0.76
CA ALA A 124 -5.12 -6.64 0.46
C ALA A 124 -4.58 -5.58 1.43
N GLY A 125 -3.24 -5.47 1.59
CA GLY A 125 -2.61 -4.39 2.34
C GLY A 125 -2.87 -3.01 1.73
N GLY A 126 -2.99 -2.92 0.40
CA GLY A 126 -3.40 -1.72 -0.31
C GLY A 126 -4.85 -1.32 -0.01
N ASN A 127 -5.76 -2.30 0.09
CA ASN A 127 -7.13 -2.06 0.58
C ASN A 127 -7.10 -1.47 1.99
N LEU A 128 -6.39 -2.14 2.91
CA LEU A 128 -6.30 -1.68 4.30
C LEU A 128 -5.68 -0.28 4.38
N ALA A 129 -4.65 0.03 3.58
CA ALA A 129 -4.02 1.36 3.54
C ALA A 129 -5.01 2.44 3.06
N ALA A 130 -5.80 2.18 2.02
CA ALA A 130 -6.86 3.07 1.56
C ALA A 130 -7.94 3.28 2.63
N ALA A 131 -8.35 2.20 3.30
CA ALA A 131 -9.31 2.26 4.40
C ALA A 131 -8.75 3.02 5.62
N LEU A 132 -7.46 2.84 5.96
CA LEU A 132 -6.79 3.61 7.01
C LEU A 132 -6.78 5.12 6.73
N ALA A 133 -6.56 5.51 5.47
CA ALA A 133 -6.63 6.92 5.09
C ALA A 133 -8.04 7.49 5.29
N MET A 134 -9.09 6.72 4.96
CA MET A 134 -10.46 7.11 5.25
C MET A 134 -10.75 7.18 6.75
N MET A 135 -10.32 6.17 7.53
CA MET A 135 -10.52 6.17 8.98
C MET A 135 -9.79 7.33 9.66
N ALA A 136 -8.53 7.63 9.26
CA ALA A 136 -7.77 8.74 9.80
C ALA A 136 -8.50 10.07 9.59
N ARG A 137 -9.06 10.31 8.41
CA ARG A 137 -9.90 11.49 8.14
C ARG A 137 -11.16 11.50 9.00
N ASP A 138 -11.91 10.40 9.00
CA ASP A 138 -13.26 10.33 9.58
C ASP A 138 -13.25 10.33 11.11
N ARG A 139 -12.19 9.81 11.71
CA ARG A 139 -12.00 9.77 13.17
C ARG A 139 -11.17 10.93 13.69
N HIS A 140 -10.79 11.90 12.83
CA HIS A 140 -9.86 12.97 13.19
C HIS A 140 -8.57 12.45 13.84
N GLY A 141 -8.07 11.36 13.27
CA GLY A 141 -6.88 10.63 13.73
C GLY A 141 -5.58 11.27 13.24
N PRO A 142 -4.49 10.51 13.18
CA PRO A 142 -3.19 11.03 12.78
C PRO A 142 -3.26 11.67 11.39
N PRO A 143 -2.74 12.91 11.21
CA PRO A 143 -2.68 13.52 9.89
C PRO A 143 -1.73 12.71 8.99
N LEU A 144 -2.22 12.31 7.82
CA LEU A 144 -1.44 11.62 6.82
C LEU A 144 -0.99 12.60 5.73
N ALA A 145 0.28 12.56 5.38
CA ALA A 145 0.85 13.30 4.26
C ALA A 145 0.50 12.64 2.92
N GLY A 146 0.23 11.33 2.90
CA GLY A 146 -0.18 10.62 1.70
C GLY A 146 -0.49 9.15 1.93
N GLN A 147 -1.06 8.53 0.88
CA GLN A 147 -1.31 7.10 0.78
C GLN A 147 -0.67 6.55 -0.50
N ILE A 148 0.04 5.41 -0.41
CA ILE A 148 0.76 4.79 -1.52
C ILE A 148 0.21 3.37 -1.70
N LEU A 149 -0.48 3.14 -2.80
CA LEU A 149 -1.25 1.94 -3.05
C LEU A 149 -0.69 1.20 -4.27
N PHE A 150 -0.27 -0.04 -4.07
CA PHE A 150 0.22 -0.90 -5.15
C PHE A 150 -0.82 -1.95 -5.48
N SER A 151 -1.39 -1.87 -6.68
CA SER A 151 -2.45 -2.79 -7.12
C SER A 151 -3.44 -3.14 -6.00
N PRO A 152 -4.08 -2.15 -5.39
CA PRO A 152 -4.94 -2.39 -4.23
C PRO A 152 -6.19 -3.18 -4.62
N MET A 153 -6.58 -4.14 -3.79
CA MET A 153 -7.87 -4.83 -3.86
C MET A 153 -8.98 -3.91 -3.36
N LEU A 154 -9.78 -3.32 -4.24
CA LEU A 154 -10.74 -2.27 -3.86
C LEU A 154 -12.19 -2.64 -4.13
N ASP A 155 -12.43 -3.63 -5.01
CA ASP A 155 -13.75 -4.04 -5.47
C ASP A 155 -13.99 -5.54 -5.25
N ALA A 156 -14.87 -5.88 -4.31
CA ALA A 156 -15.24 -7.25 -4.01
C ALA A 156 -16.04 -7.94 -5.16
N CYS A 157 -16.54 -7.17 -6.13
CA CYS A 157 -17.28 -7.71 -7.26
C CYS A 157 -16.38 -8.40 -8.29
N LEU A 158 -15.07 -8.07 -8.32
CA LEU A 158 -14.09 -8.63 -9.27
C LEU A 158 -14.57 -8.55 -10.73
N GLY A 159 -15.35 -7.51 -11.05
CA GLY A 159 -16.09 -7.39 -12.29
C GLY A 159 -15.40 -6.56 -13.37
N THR A 160 -14.19 -6.08 -13.16
CA THR A 160 -13.45 -5.22 -14.10
C THR A 160 -13.02 -5.98 -15.35
N TYR A 161 -12.74 -5.24 -16.42
CA TYR A 161 -12.27 -5.84 -17.67
C TYR A 161 -10.91 -6.52 -17.50
N SER A 162 -9.95 -5.86 -16.82
CA SER A 162 -8.63 -6.43 -16.55
C SER A 162 -8.73 -7.75 -15.79
N PHE A 163 -9.63 -7.84 -14.79
CA PHE A 163 -9.83 -9.06 -14.02
C PHE A 163 -10.45 -10.18 -14.87
N ARG A 164 -11.46 -9.88 -15.69
CA ARG A 164 -12.13 -10.88 -16.53
C ARG A 164 -11.30 -11.33 -17.73
N ASN A 165 -10.42 -10.45 -18.24
CA ASN A 165 -9.62 -10.73 -19.44
C ASN A 165 -8.30 -11.42 -19.11
N ALA A 166 -7.83 -11.35 -17.88
CA ALA A 166 -6.76 -12.22 -17.44
C ALA A 166 -7.31 -13.66 -17.46
N GLU A 167 -6.49 -14.60 -17.94
CA GLU A 167 -6.81 -16.03 -17.85
C GLU A 167 -6.86 -16.42 -16.35
N ALA A 168 -7.93 -15.98 -15.69
CA ALA A 168 -8.06 -15.95 -14.25
C ALA A 168 -8.35 -17.33 -13.62
N GLY A 169 -8.12 -18.44 -14.29
CA GLY A 169 -8.28 -19.79 -13.80
C GLY A 169 -8.20 -19.93 -12.26
N PRO A 170 -7.21 -20.64 -11.70
CA PRO A 170 -7.08 -20.82 -10.24
C PRO A 170 -6.82 -19.51 -9.48
N VAL A 171 -6.19 -18.52 -10.12
CA VAL A 171 -5.88 -17.21 -9.50
C VAL A 171 -7.16 -16.43 -9.19
N GLY A 172 -8.11 -16.40 -10.14
CA GLY A 172 -9.39 -15.70 -9.92
C GLY A 172 -10.18 -16.26 -8.75
N CYS A 173 -10.20 -17.58 -8.57
CA CYS A 173 -10.83 -18.23 -7.42
C CYS A 173 -10.19 -17.77 -6.10
N ARG A 174 -8.87 -17.71 -6.03
CA ARG A 174 -8.15 -17.28 -4.83
C ARG A 174 -8.53 -15.85 -4.38
N TRP A 175 -8.68 -14.91 -5.31
CA TRP A 175 -9.11 -13.55 -5.01
C TRP A 175 -10.55 -13.49 -4.48
N ALA A 176 -11.45 -14.25 -5.11
CA ALA A 176 -12.83 -14.37 -4.68
C ALA A 176 -12.94 -15.01 -3.28
N ASP A 177 -12.18 -16.08 -3.04
CA ASP A 177 -12.12 -16.76 -1.75
C ASP A 177 -11.59 -15.83 -0.65
N GLY A 178 -10.55 -15.05 -0.94
CA GLY A 178 -10.00 -14.05 -0.03
C GLY A 178 -11.00 -12.97 0.35
N TRP A 179 -11.73 -12.42 -0.63
CA TRP A 179 -12.82 -11.47 -0.38
C TRP A 179 -13.93 -12.09 0.46
N HIS A 180 -14.34 -13.33 0.15
CA HIS A 180 -15.36 -14.02 0.92
C HIS A 180 -14.93 -14.22 2.40
N ALA A 181 -13.69 -14.66 2.60
CA ALA A 181 -13.12 -14.82 3.93
C ALA A 181 -13.05 -13.49 4.69
N TYR A 182 -12.59 -12.42 4.02
CA TYR A 182 -12.43 -11.10 4.63
C TYR A 182 -13.76 -10.47 5.03
N LEU A 183 -14.73 -10.49 4.14
CA LEU A 183 -16.04 -9.91 4.43
C LEU A 183 -16.79 -10.71 5.49
N GLY A 184 -16.73 -12.05 5.45
CA GLY A 184 -17.44 -12.93 6.33
C GLY A 184 -18.97 -12.94 6.12
N SER A 185 -19.53 -11.87 5.51
CA SER A 185 -20.91 -11.82 5.03
C SER A 185 -21.04 -10.81 3.85
N PRO A 186 -21.92 -11.08 2.87
CA PRO A 186 -22.05 -10.25 1.66
C PRO A 186 -22.44 -8.80 1.95
N GLU A 187 -23.21 -8.55 3.00
CA GLU A 187 -23.69 -7.20 3.34
C GLU A 187 -22.55 -6.24 3.66
N LYS A 188 -21.43 -6.77 4.17
CA LYS A 188 -20.26 -5.97 4.49
C LYS A 188 -19.55 -5.42 3.26
N ALA A 189 -19.79 -5.97 2.06
CA ALA A 189 -19.28 -5.41 0.82
C ALA A 189 -19.79 -4.00 0.52
N ALA A 190 -20.91 -3.59 1.12
CA ALA A 190 -21.41 -2.22 1.00
C ALA A 190 -20.67 -1.22 1.91
N HIS A 191 -19.86 -1.69 2.87
CA HIS A 191 -19.16 -0.81 3.80
C HIS A 191 -17.95 -0.15 3.12
N PRO A 192 -17.81 1.20 3.15
CA PRO A 192 -16.76 1.91 2.42
C PRO A 192 -15.34 1.56 2.87
N TYR A 193 -15.15 1.13 4.09
CA TYR A 193 -13.84 0.70 4.58
C TYR A 193 -13.51 -0.75 4.21
N ALA A 194 -14.52 -1.58 3.95
CA ALA A 194 -14.27 -2.93 3.44
C ALA A 194 -13.96 -2.88 1.94
N THR A 195 -14.72 -2.09 1.18
CA THR A 195 -14.64 -1.98 -0.27
C THR A 195 -14.51 -0.50 -0.66
N PRO A 196 -13.29 0.04 -0.66
CA PRO A 196 -13.02 1.47 -0.88
C PRO A 196 -13.60 2.05 -2.17
N VAL A 197 -13.76 1.24 -3.21
CA VAL A 197 -14.40 1.68 -4.46
C VAL A 197 -15.86 2.10 -4.25
N ASN A 198 -16.53 1.62 -3.20
CA ASN A 198 -17.92 1.96 -2.88
C ASN A 198 -18.07 3.21 -1.99
N ALA A 199 -16.96 3.81 -1.54
CA ALA A 199 -17.02 4.99 -0.67
C ALA A 199 -17.69 6.17 -1.36
N ALA A 200 -18.80 6.67 -0.81
CA ALA A 200 -19.53 7.81 -1.35
C ALA A 200 -18.78 9.14 -1.16
N ARG A 201 -18.00 9.26 -0.09
CA ARG A 201 -17.24 10.47 0.26
C ARG A 201 -15.75 10.20 0.25
N LEU A 202 -15.05 10.71 -0.77
CA LEU A 202 -13.59 10.63 -0.91
C LEU A 202 -12.89 11.99 -0.69
N SER A 203 -13.65 13.10 -0.64
CA SER A 203 -13.06 14.42 -0.40
C SER A 203 -12.31 14.49 0.93
N GLY A 204 -11.25 15.30 0.97
CA GLY A 204 -10.44 15.52 2.18
C GLY A 204 -9.55 14.34 2.59
N LEU A 205 -9.41 13.33 1.73
CA LEU A 205 -8.40 12.29 1.92
C LEU A 205 -6.99 12.83 1.63
N ALA A 206 -6.00 12.19 2.25
CA ALA A 206 -4.61 12.48 1.97
C ALA A 206 -4.27 12.24 0.50
N PRO A 207 -3.32 13.00 -0.09
CA PRO A 207 -2.81 12.76 -1.44
C PRO A 207 -2.52 11.28 -1.71
N ALA A 208 -2.74 10.84 -2.94
CA ALA A 208 -2.61 9.42 -3.29
C ALA A 208 -1.64 9.19 -4.44
N LEU A 209 -0.72 8.25 -4.25
CA LEU A 209 0.02 7.60 -5.33
C LEU A 209 -0.52 6.18 -5.50
N ILE A 210 -1.00 5.86 -6.68
CA ILE A 210 -1.46 4.51 -7.04
C ILE A 210 -0.54 3.98 -8.13
N VAL A 211 0.02 2.80 -7.92
CA VAL A 211 0.90 2.12 -8.88
C VAL A 211 0.29 0.77 -9.24
N THR A 212 0.16 0.49 -10.52
CA THR A 212 -0.33 -0.78 -11.06
C THR A 212 0.44 -1.11 -12.34
N ALA A 213 0.17 -2.22 -13.00
CA ALA A 213 0.85 -2.63 -14.21
C ALA A 213 -0.14 -2.88 -15.38
N GLU A 214 0.37 -2.87 -16.62
CA GLU A 214 -0.44 -3.12 -17.82
C GLU A 214 -1.10 -4.50 -17.81
N ASP A 215 -0.41 -5.50 -17.29
CA ASP A 215 -0.83 -6.90 -17.19
C ASP A 215 -1.45 -7.27 -15.81
N ASP A 216 -1.71 -6.27 -14.97
CA ASP A 216 -2.28 -6.48 -13.64
C ASP A 216 -3.80 -6.73 -13.70
N LEU A 217 -4.25 -7.76 -12.98
CA LEU A 217 -5.67 -8.07 -12.78
C LEU A 217 -6.44 -6.92 -12.13
N LEU A 218 -5.81 -6.23 -11.18
CA LEU A 218 -6.38 -5.15 -10.36
C LEU A 218 -6.18 -3.76 -11.01
N ARG A 219 -5.69 -3.71 -12.26
CA ARG A 219 -5.40 -2.46 -12.98
C ARG A 219 -6.62 -1.56 -13.08
N ASP A 220 -7.72 -2.10 -13.58
CA ASP A 220 -8.90 -1.27 -13.89
C ASP A 220 -9.58 -0.74 -12.63
N GLU A 221 -9.61 -1.50 -11.52
CA GLU A 221 -10.12 -0.99 -10.26
C GLU A 221 -9.19 0.08 -9.65
N SER A 222 -7.88 -0.07 -9.81
CA SER A 222 -6.87 0.93 -9.43
C SER A 222 -7.08 2.25 -10.20
N ILE A 223 -7.29 2.17 -11.52
CA ILE A 223 -7.56 3.33 -12.38
C ILE A 223 -8.90 3.99 -12.01
N ASN A 224 -9.95 3.18 -11.80
CA ASN A 224 -11.27 3.68 -11.40
C ASN A 224 -11.19 4.44 -10.06
N TYR A 225 -10.55 3.85 -9.06
CA TYR A 225 -10.40 4.49 -7.76
C TYR A 225 -9.61 5.80 -7.84
N ALA A 226 -8.51 5.83 -8.61
CA ALA A 226 -7.76 7.05 -8.87
C ALA A 226 -8.62 8.14 -9.53
N GLY A 227 -9.46 7.77 -10.48
CA GLY A 227 -10.41 8.68 -11.13
C GLY A 227 -11.42 9.26 -10.12
N ARG A 228 -11.95 8.45 -9.23
CA ARG A 228 -12.87 8.87 -8.18
C ARG A 228 -12.24 9.78 -7.15
N LEU A 229 -10.99 9.51 -6.75
CA LEU A 229 -10.21 10.38 -5.86
C LEU A 229 -10.02 11.76 -6.50
N LYS A 230 -9.59 11.81 -7.77
CA LYS A 230 -9.45 13.07 -8.53
C LYS A 230 -10.76 13.84 -8.63
N ALA A 231 -11.84 13.16 -8.96
CA ALA A 231 -13.17 13.77 -9.04
C ALA A 231 -13.65 14.35 -7.70
N ALA A 232 -13.18 13.78 -6.58
CA ALA A 232 -13.43 14.27 -5.22
C ALA A 232 -12.45 15.38 -4.77
N GLY A 233 -11.55 15.86 -5.64
CA GLY A 233 -10.59 16.91 -5.35
C GLY A 233 -9.37 16.45 -4.55
N VAL A 234 -9.10 15.14 -4.49
CA VAL A 234 -7.89 14.58 -3.87
C VAL A 234 -6.75 14.64 -4.87
N ASP A 235 -5.61 15.22 -4.44
CA ASP A 235 -4.38 15.16 -5.25
C ASP A 235 -3.97 13.70 -5.45
N THR A 236 -4.02 13.24 -6.70
CA THR A 236 -3.88 11.82 -7.01
C THR A 236 -3.02 11.62 -8.25
N THR A 237 -1.96 10.85 -8.07
CA THR A 237 -1.11 10.37 -9.15
C THR A 237 -1.37 8.88 -9.37
N ILE A 238 -1.63 8.46 -10.61
CA ILE A 238 -1.66 7.05 -10.99
C ILE A 238 -0.53 6.76 -11.96
N ARG A 239 0.13 5.62 -11.78
CA ARG A 239 1.16 5.10 -12.66
C ARG A 239 0.83 3.65 -13.04
N VAL A 240 0.78 3.41 -14.34
CA VAL A 240 0.67 2.08 -14.93
C VAL A 240 2.04 1.75 -15.48
N VAL A 241 2.73 0.79 -14.88
CA VAL A 241 4.06 0.35 -15.33
C VAL A 241 3.92 -0.64 -16.47
N GLY A 242 4.88 -0.62 -17.40
CA GLY A 242 4.86 -1.53 -18.56
C GLY A 242 5.07 -2.98 -18.15
N GLY A 243 4.39 -3.90 -18.88
CA GLY A 243 4.53 -5.34 -18.73
C GLY A 243 5.60 -5.95 -19.65
N PRO A 244 5.90 -7.27 -19.49
CA PRO A 244 5.29 -8.19 -18.53
C PRO A 244 5.87 -7.99 -17.12
N SER A 245 5.01 -7.66 -16.19
CA SER A 245 5.40 -7.41 -14.80
C SER A 245 5.31 -8.65 -13.91
N ARG A 246 4.55 -9.65 -14.32
CA ARG A 246 4.10 -10.78 -13.49
C ARG A 246 3.34 -10.34 -12.22
N TRP A 247 2.79 -9.16 -12.27
CA TRP A 247 2.03 -8.57 -11.19
C TRP A 247 0.71 -9.34 -10.96
N PRO A 248 0.26 -9.61 -9.75
CA PRO A 248 0.81 -9.19 -8.46
C PRO A 248 1.91 -10.11 -7.89
N GLU A 249 2.15 -11.27 -8.46
CA GLU A 249 3.21 -12.20 -8.00
C GLU A 249 4.62 -11.62 -8.16
N ALA A 250 4.76 -10.59 -8.96
CA ALA A 250 5.99 -9.86 -9.19
C ALA A 250 6.65 -9.34 -7.90
N PHE A 251 5.88 -9.01 -6.87
CA PHE A 251 6.45 -8.55 -5.61
C PHE A 251 7.07 -9.67 -4.78
N ALA A 252 6.66 -10.92 -4.98
CA ALA A 252 7.19 -12.05 -4.25
C ALA A 252 8.48 -12.63 -4.88
N GLU A 253 8.65 -12.48 -6.19
CA GLU A 253 9.65 -13.22 -6.96
C GLU A 253 10.58 -12.37 -7.85
N ILE A 254 10.40 -11.03 -7.94
CA ILE A 254 11.25 -10.23 -8.82
C ILE A 254 12.68 -10.16 -8.26
N PRO A 255 13.69 -10.50 -9.10
CA PRO A 255 15.05 -10.07 -8.86
C PRO A 255 15.08 -8.54 -8.69
N ARG A 256 15.79 -8.04 -7.71
CA ARG A 256 15.86 -6.60 -7.34
C ARG A 256 16.33 -5.66 -8.45
N ASP A 257 16.66 -6.19 -9.63
CA ASP A 257 17.06 -5.49 -10.85
C ASP A 257 15.91 -5.27 -11.85
N GLY A 258 14.67 -5.63 -11.49
CA GLY A 258 13.50 -5.46 -12.35
C GLY A 258 13.18 -3.98 -12.65
N SER A 259 13.01 -3.65 -13.93
CA SER A 259 12.72 -2.29 -14.41
C SER A 259 11.45 -1.67 -13.80
N CYS A 260 10.46 -2.50 -13.45
CA CYS A 260 9.18 -2.06 -12.86
C CYS A 260 9.34 -1.47 -11.46
N LEU A 261 10.11 -2.12 -10.57
CA LEU A 261 10.36 -1.60 -9.21
C LEU A 261 11.25 -0.35 -9.23
N CYS A 262 12.19 -0.25 -10.19
CA CYS A 262 12.98 0.96 -10.37
C CYS A 262 12.10 2.15 -10.76
N SER A 263 11.17 1.97 -11.70
CA SER A 263 10.21 3.00 -12.10
C SER A 263 9.29 3.40 -10.94
N ALA A 264 8.84 2.43 -10.13
CA ALA A 264 8.03 2.70 -8.94
C ALA A 264 8.81 3.54 -7.91
N CYS A 265 10.09 3.23 -7.66
CA CYS A 265 10.94 3.98 -6.74
C CYS A 265 11.05 5.48 -7.12
N ASP A 266 11.23 5.78 -8.40
CA ASP A 266 11.31 7.18 -8.88
C ASP A 266 9.98 7.92 -8.65
N HIS A 267 8.84 7.26 -8.89
CA HIS A 267 7.53 7.85 -8.66
C HIS A 267 7.24 8.06 -7.17
N ILE A 268 7.68 7.15 -6.30
CA ILE A 268 7.55 7.28 -4.85
C ILE A 268 8.42 8.45 -4.35
N SER A 269 9.68 8.55 -4.80
CA SER A 269 10.55 9.67 -4.44
C SER A 269 9.96 11.02 -4.83
N ALA A 270 9.41 11.12 -6.04
CA ALA A 270 8.72 12.32 -6.51
C ALA A 270 7.48 12.64 -5.65
N PHE A 271 6.71 11.61 -5.26
CA PHE A 271 5.55 11.77 -4.39
C PHE A 271 5.94 12.26 -2.99
N PHE A 272 6.99 11.70 -2.39
CA PHE A 272 7.49 12.19 -1.10
C PHE A 272 7.92 13.66 -1.18
N THR A 273 8.61 14.04 -2.25
CA THR A 273 9.02 15.44 -2.44
C THR A 273 7.80 16.38 -2.58
N ALA A 274 6.78 15.96 -3.34
CA ALA A 274 5.58 16.77 -3.57
C ALA A 274 4.70 16.92 -2.34
N THR A 275 4.74 15.96 -1.41
CA THR A 275 3.89 15.92 -0.20
C THR A 275 4.65 16.22 1.09
N ALA A 276 5.94 16.57 0.99
CA ALA A 276 6.71 17.05 2.13
C ALA A 276 6.09 18.34 2.69
N PRO A 277 6.01 18.50 4.02
CA PRO A 277 5.59 19.78 4.60
C PRO A 277 6.61 20.87 4.23
N SER A 278 6.09 22.02 3.78
CA SER A 278 6.88 23.22 3.49
C SER A 278 7.46 23.86 4.76
#